data_6899f2dab8cf3c3b4d1285d9b184476d
#
_entry.id   6899f2dab8cf3c3b4d1285d9b184476d
#
_cell.length_a   1.000
_cell.length_b   1.000
_cell.length_c   1.000
_cell.angle_alpha   90.00
_cell.angle_beta   90.00
_cell.angle_gamma   90.00
#
_symmetry.space_group_name_H-M   'P 1'
#
loop_
_entity.id
_entity.type
_entity.pdbx_description
1 polymer ?
#
loop_
_entity_poly.entity_id
_entity_poly.type
_entity_poly.pdbx_seq_one_letter_code
_entity_poly.pdbx_strand_id
1 'polypeptide(L)'
;MDFPYPVGHAFPLFLAPMAGVSESPFRLIARRFGADVVVSEFISAVGVARGLEHLFHDMRFEEAERPIGIQLYGADATVMAQAAEMVTEACNPDFIDINFGCPVKKVVKNNGGSGCLKDLDLVQRIIRAVQNATHLPVTVKIRSGWDDAQRDPVAIAQRCREAGARALTLHARTRTQMFSGKANWDEIARVVDALDIPVIGNGDIATAADVVAMRAHTGCAGAMIARGSFGNPWIFAQARDLLAGRPVRPDPRPEERFATALEHARLALRLQGDTRKTALEFRKHLGWYTKGVPGASQLRERLFQIESMQQAEAIFTAYLARDAVEQAA
;
A
#
# COMPACT_ATOMS: atom_id res chain seq x y z
N MET A 1 0.89 17.01 -15.03
CA MET A 1 0.92 15.64 -15.60
C MET A 1 -0.31 14.91 -15.09
N ASP A 2 -1.07 14.33 -15.98
CA ASP A 2 -2.32 13.66 -15.64
C ASP A 2 -2.05 12.19 -15.35
N PHE A 3 -2.71 11.65 -14.31
CA PHE A 3 -2.69 10.24 -14.03
C PHE A 3 -3.42 9.45 -15.13
N PRO A 4 -2.98 8.23 -15.46
CA PRO A 4 -3.58 7.44 -16.53
C PRO A 4 -4.93 6.80 -16.15
N TYR A 5 -5.45 7.12 -14.96
CA TYR A 5 -6.75 6.71 -14.41
C TYR A 5 -7.36 7.87 -13.61
N PRO A 6 -8.67 7.90 -13.39
CA PRO A 6 -9.32 9.00 -12.65
C PRO A 6 -8.77 9.12 -11.23
N VAL A 7 -8.48 10.35 -10.81
CA VAL A 7 -8.11 10.68 -9.42
C VAL A 7 -8.98 11.83 -8.93
N GLY A 8 -9.43 11.75 -7.68
CA GLY A 8 -10.38 12.72 -7.13
C GLY A 8 -9.78 14.07 -6.78
N HIS A 9 -8.46 14.20 -6.71
CA HIS A 9 -7.76 15.41 -6.27
C HIS A 9 -6.51 15.68 -7.09
N ALA A 10 -6.12 16.95 -7.19
CA ALA A 10 -4.91 17.38 -7.90
C ALA A 10 -3.60 16.80 -7.31
N PHE A 11 -3.60 16.44 -6.02
CA PHE A 11 -2.51 15.72 -5.37
C PHE A 11 -3.08 14.47 -4.68
N PRO A 12 -3.13 13.33 -5.36
CA PRO A 12 -3.73 12.11 -4.83
C PRO A 12 -2.89 11.46 -3.74
N LEU A 13 -3.58 10.86 -2.78
CA LEU A 13 -3.02 10.07 -1.70
C LEU A 13 -3.24 8.58 -1.99
N PHE A 14 -2.18 7.83 -1.99
CA PHE A 14 -2.17 6.40 -2.29
C PHE A 14 -2.01 5.56 -1.03
N LEU A 15 -2.79 4.48 -0.91
CA LEU A 15 -2.46 3.40 0.01
C LEU A 15 -1.45 2.47 -0.65
N ALA A 16 -0.32 2.23 0.00
CA ALA A 16 0.73 1.35 -0.51
C ALA A 16 0.30 -0.13 -0.51
N PRO A 17 0.77 -0.92 -1.49
CA PRO A 17 0.68 -2.38 -1.45
C PRO A 17 1.56 -2.95 -0.34
N MET A 18 0.97 -3.68 0.62
CA MET A 18 1.67 -4.21 1.80
C MET A 18 1.17 -5.62 2.09
N ALA A 19 2.02 -6.62 1.83
CA ALA A 19 1.69 -8.04 2.01
C ALA A 19 1.19 -8.35 3.43
N GLY A 20 0.06 -9.02 3.52
CA GLY A 20 -0.64 -9.34 4.74
C GLY A 20 -1.29 -8.14 5.42
N VAL A 21 -1.44 -6.99 4.76
CA VAL A 21 -1.96 -5.75 5.36
C VAL A 21 -2.98 -5.04 4.48
N SER A 22 -2.68 -4.86 3.19
CA SER A 22 -3.54 -4.10 2.27
C SER A 22 -4.55 -4.99 1.55
N GLU A 23 -5.15 -5.93 2.28
CA GLU A 23 -6.32 -6.68 1.87
C GLU A 23 -7.54 -5.77 1.71
N SER A 24 -8.59 -6.25 1.03
CA SER A 24 -9.79 -5.44 0.70
C SER A 24 -10.40 -4.73 1.92
N PRO A 25 -10.57 -5.34 3.11
CA PRO A 25 -11.05 -4.65 4.31
C PRO A 25 -10.23 -3.39 4.64
N PHE A 26 -8.90 -3.47 4.58
CA PHE A 26 -8.05 -2.32 4.88
C PHE A 26 -8.09 -1.25 3.79
N ARG A 27 -8.17 -1.66 2.52
CA ARG A 27 -8.32 -0.72 1.40
C ARG A 27 -9.63 0.05 1.48
N LEU A 28 -10.73 -0.61 1.84
CA LEU A 28 -12.05 0.04 2.07
C LEU A 28 -11.98 1.07 3.21
N ILE A 29 -11.34 0.73 4.33
CA ILE A 29 -11.10 1.68 5.42
C ILE A 29 -10.26 2.86 4.93
N ALA A 30 -9.15 2.63 4.22
CA ALA A 30 -8.31 3.70 3.71
C ALA A 30 -9.07 4.63 2.74
N ARG A 31 -9.89 4.07 1.83
CA ARG A 31 -10.77 4.84 0.92
C ARG A 31 -11.74 5.73 1.69
N ARG A 32 -12.43 5.19 2.68
CA ARG A 32 -13.35 5.94 3.53
C ARG A 32 -12.67 7.12 4.23
N PHE A 33 -11.41 6.97 4.62
CA PHE A 33 -10.63 8.03 5.27
C PHE A 33 -9.90 8.96 4.27
N GLY A 34 -10.11 8.83 2.97
CA GLY A 34 -9.65 9.77 1.96
C GLY A 34 -8.39 9.37 1.20
N ALA A 35 -8.01 8.10 1.19
CA ALA A 35 -7.10 7.59 0.17
C ALA A 35 -7.78 7.70 -1.21
N ASP A 36 -7.13 8.32 -2.19
CA ASP A 36 -7.69 8.48 -3.53
C ASP A 36 -7.50 7.23 -4.37
N VAL A 37 -6.41 6.52 -4.17
CA VAL A 37 -6.04 5.33 -4.95
C VAL A 37 -5.54 4.26 -4.00
N VAL A 38 -5.93 3.03 -4.24
CA VAL A 38 -5.43 1.88 -3.49
C VAL A 38 -4.78 0.86 -4.44
N VAL A 39 -3.85 0.08 -3.91
CA VAL A 39 -3.17 -0.99 -4.66
C VAL A 39 -3.30 -2.28 -3.86
N SER A 40 -3.61 -3.38 -4.54
CA SER A 40 -3.70 -4.70 -3.90
C SER A 40 -2.37 -5.13 -3.29
N GLU A 41 -2.39 -6.13 -2.45
CA GLU A 41 -1.16 -6.88 -2.15
C GLU A 41 -0.54 -7.41 -3.44
N PHE A 42 0.79 -7.63 -3.44
CA PHE A 42 1.44 -8.14 -4.64
C PHE A 42 1.13 -9.62 -4.88
N ILE A 43 0.76 -9.97 -6.10
CA ILE A 43 0.28 -11.27 -6.51
C ILE A 43 1.29 -11.93 -7.44
N SER A 44 1.50 -13.23 -7.26
CA SER A 44 2.46 -14.00 -8.07
C SER A 44 1.94 -14.19 -9.49
N ALA A 45 2.61 -13.64 -10.49
CA ALA A 45 2.29 -13.86 -11.88
C ALA A 45 2.34 -15.35 -12.26
N VAL A 46 3.31 -16.10 -11.74
CA VAL A 46 3.39 -17.57 -11.94
C VAL A 46 2.17 -18.28 -11.37
N GLY A 47 1.66 -17.85 -10.22
CA GLY A 47 0.48 -18.43 -9.62
C GLY A 47 -0.78 -18.13 -10.41
N VAL A 48 -0.94 -16.88 -10.88
CA VAL A 48 -2.05 -16.46 -11.75
C VAL A 48 -2.04 -17.24 -13.06
N ALA A 49 -0.91 -17.29 -13.75
CA ALA A 49 -0.75 -18.00 -15.02
C ALA A 49 -1.03 -19.52 -14.91
N ARG A 50 -0.89 -20.08 -13.68
CA ARG A 50 -1.27 -21.47 -13.37
C ARG A 50 -2.74 -21.64 -12.96
N GLY A 51 -3.53 -20.57 -12.92
CA GLY A 51 -4.94 -20.60 -12.56
C GLY A 51 -5.20 -20.95 -11.10
N LEU A 52 -4.31 -20.57 -10.15
CA LEU A 52 -4.51 -20.86 -8.73
C LEU A 52 -5.70 -20.05 -8.17
N GLU A 53 -6.82 -20.71 -7.91
CA GLU A 53 -8.11 -20.10 -7.52
C GLU A 53 -8.01 -19.12 -6.35
N HIS A 54 -7.20 -19.45 -5.31
CA HIS A 54 -7.08 -18.58 -4.14
C HIS A 54 -6.52 -17.20 -4.51
N LEU A 55 -5.66 -17.08 -5.55
CA LEU A 55 -5.14 -15.78 -6.00
C LEU A 55 -6.22 -14.94 -6.68
N PHE A 56 -7.16 -15.56 -7.40
CA PHE A 56 -8.32 -14.85 -7.96
C PHE A 56 -9.27 -14.38 -6.86
N HIS A 57 -9.37 -15.12 -5.75
CA HIS A 57 -10.07 -14.63 -4.57
C HIS A 57 -9.35 -13.43 -3.94
N ASP A 58 -8.02 -13.48 -3.80
CA ASP A 58 -7.21 -12.42 -3.20
C ASP A 58 -7.22 -11.11 -4.04
N MET A 59 -7.48 -11.21 -5.35
CA MET A 59 -7.61 -10.07 -6.26
C MET A 59 -8.98 -9.38 -6.22
N ARG A 60 -10.00 -9.98 -5.56
CA ARG A 60 -11.33 -9.38 -5.48
C ARG A 60 -11.29 -8.03 -4.78
N PHE A 61 -12.12 -7.13 -5.27
CA PHE A 61 -12.31 -5.81 -4.68
C PHE A 61 -13.76 -5.35 -4.88
N GLU A 62 -14.18 -4.37 -4.10
CA GLU A 62 -15.48 -3.73 -4.23
C GLU A 62 -15.35 -2.43 -5.04
N GLU A 63 -16.44 -1.98 -5.68
CA GLU A 63 -16.47 -0.73 -6.45
C GLU A 63 -16.05 0.50 -5.60
N ALA A 64 -16.30 0.47 -4.30
CA ALA A 64 -15.87 1.53 -3.36
C ALA A 64 -14.34 1.63 -3.21
N GLU A 65 -13.60 0.64 -3.67
CA GLU A 65 -12.13 0.66 -3.66
C GLU A 65 -11.53 1.39 -4.86
N ARG A 66 -12.32 1.62 -5.93
CA ARG A 66 -11.83 2.29 -7.15
C ARG A 66 -11.48 3.77 -6.91
N PRO A 67 -10.43 4.27 -7.58
CA PRO A 67 -9.54 3.54 -8.49
C PRO A 67 -8.59 2.60 -7.73
N ILE A 68 -8.46 1.37 -8.27
CA ILE A 68 -7.63 0.30 -7.69
C ILE A 68 -6.69 -0.30 -8.73
N GLY A 69 -5.43 -0.51 -8.32
CA GLY A 69 -4.46 -1.30 -9.09
C GLY A 69 -4.29 -2.70 -8.54
N ILE A 70 -4.20 -3.69 -9.43
CA ILE A 70 -3.75 -5.02 -9.05
C ILE A 70 -2.25 -5.10 -9.27
N GLN A 71 -1.49 -5.40 -8.19
CA GLN A 71 -0.04 -5.44 -8.25
C GLN A 71 0.47 -6.86 -8.51
N LEU A 72 1.20 -7.04 -9.62
CA LEU A 72 1.83 -8.30 -10.01
C LEU A 72 3.33 -8.29 -9.73
N TYR A 73 3.89 -9.46 -9.42
CA TYR A 73 5.33 -9.67 -9.38
C TYR A 73 5.74 -10.96 -10.09
N GLY A 74 6.88 -10.91 -10.76
CA GLY A 74 7.49 -12.03 -11.48
C GLY A 74 8.81 -11.60 -12.08
N ALA A 75 9.54 -12.55 -12.67
CA ALA A 75 10.82 -12.33 -13.35
C ALA A 75 10.83 -12.86 -14.79
N ASP A 76 9.73 -13.40 -15.27
CA ASP A 76 9.55 -13.88 -16.63
C ASP A 76 8.54 -12.99 -17.37
N ALA A 77 8.97 -12.35 -18.45
CA ALA A 77 8.15 -11.41 -19.19
C ALA A 77 6.90 -12.04 -19.81
N THR A 78 7.01 -13.28 -20.32
CA THR A 78 5.89 -14.00 -20.91
C THR A 78 4.84 -14.37 -19.86
N VAL A 79 5.28 -14.86 -18.70
CA VAL A 79 4.40 -15.21 -17.59
C VAL A 79 3.73 -13.96 -16.99
N MET A 80 4.47 -12.84 -16.95
CA MET A 80 3.92 -11.55 -16.49
C MET A 80 2.85 -11.01 -17.44
N ALA A 81 3.04 -11.15 -18.76
CA ALA A 81 2.06 -10.80 -19.78
C ALA A 81 0.80 -11.64 -19.65
N GLN A 82 0.93 -12.98 -19.60
CA GLN A 82 -0.19 -13.90 -19.40
C GLN A 82 -0.98 -13.58 -18.12
N ALA A 83 -0.27 -13.33 -17.01
CA ALA A 83 -0.93 -12.97 -15.75
C ALA A 83 -1.68 -11.64 -15.84
N ALA A 84 -1.14 -10.63 -16.53
CA ALA A 84 -1.80 -9.34 -16.72
C ALA A 84 -3.07 -9.46 -17.57
N GLU A 85 -3.05 -10.25 -18.64
CA GLU A 85 -4.23 -10.58 -19.45
C GLU A 85 -5.31 -11.23 -18.58
N MET A 86 -4.98 -12.32 -17.87
CA MET A 86 -5.91 -13.02 -16.99
C MET A 86 -6.50 -12.13 -15.88
N VAL A 87 -5.70 -11.24 -15.28
CA VAL A 87 -6.19 -10.27 -14.28
C VAL A 87 -7.13 -9.27 -14.92
N THR A 88 -6.81 -8.77 -16.11
CA THR A 88 -7.65 -7.83 -16.84
C THR A 88 -9.01 -8.44 -17.15
N GLU A 89 -9.05 -9.66 -17.62
CA GLU A 89 -10.30 -10.39 -17.93
C GLU A 89 -11.10 -10.74 -16.67
N ALA A 90 -10.43 -11.18 -15.60
CA ALA A 90 -11.10 -11.70 -14.41
C ALA A 90 -11.71 -10.61 -13.52
N CYS A 91 -11.08 -9.44 -13.37
CA CYS A 91 -11.53 -8.41 -12.44
C CYS A 91 -11.49 -6.98 -12.98
N ASN A 92 -10.90 -6.74 -14.14
CA ASN A 92 -10.86 -5.42 -14.82
C ASN A 92 -10.58 -4.25 -13.83
N PRO A 93 -9.39 -4.22 -13.20
CA PRO A 93 -9.02 -3.12 -12.30
C PRO A 93 -8.81 -1.82 -13.09
N ASP A 94 -8.54 -0.70 -12.41
CA ASP A 94 -8.30 0.57 -13.09
C ASP A 94 -6.90 0.63 -13.71
N PHE A 95 -5.95 -0.17 -13.21
CA PHE A 95 -4.59 -0.31 -13.76
C PHE A 95 -3.91 -1.60 -13.27
N ILE A 96 -2.87 -2.03 -13.99
CA ILE A 96 -1.94 -3.07 -13.55
C ILE A 96 -0.69 -2.39 -12.98
N ASP A 97 -0.31 -2.72 -11.76
CA ASP A 97 0.93 -2.24 -11.15
C ASP A 97 1.97 -3.35 -11.10
N ILE A 98 3.23 -3.04 -11.42
CA ILE A 98 4.31 -4.02 -11.39
C ILE A 98 5.21 -3.77 -10.19
N ASN A 99 5.43 -4.80 -9.38
CA ASN A 99 6.29 -4.74 -8.21
C ASN A 99 7.75 -4.99 -8.57
N PHE A 100 8.55 -3.93 -8.56
CA PHE A 100 10.02 -3.99 -8.61
C PHE A 100 10.66 -3.50 -7.29
N GLY A 101 9.89 -3.49 -6.19
CA GLY A 101 10.35 -2.94 -4.92
C GLY A 101 10.40 -3.92 -3.74
N CYS A 102 9.73 -5.08 -3.80
CA CYS A 102 9.66 -6.02 -2.68
C CYS A 102 11.05 -6.61 -2.35
N PRO A 103 11.56 -6.42 -1.10
CA PRO A 103 12.89 -6.88 -0.73
C PRO A 103 12.91 -8.27 -0.10
N VAL A 104 11.74 -8.92 0.07
CA VAL A 104 11.58 -10.18 0.81
C VAL A 104 12.35 -11.31 0.14
N LYS A 105 13.13 -12.08 0.92
CA LYS A 105 14.01 -13.15 0.43
C LYS A 105 13.30 -14.15 -0.50
N LYS A 106 12.07 -14.56 -0.17
CA LYS A 106 11.27 -15.51 -0.98
C LYS A 106 10.98 -14.99 -2.39
N VAL A 107 10.72 -13.68 -2.53
CA VAL A 107 10.46 -13.00 -3.82
C VAL A 107 11.75 -12.83 -4.61
N VAL A 108 12.79 -12.30 -3.95
CA VAL A 108 14.09 -11.97 -4.55
C VAL A 108 14.87 -13.21 -4.97
N LYS A 109 14.75 -14.34 -4.25
CA LYS A 109 15.44 -15.60 -4.61
C LYS A 109 15.10 -16.06 -6.04
N ASN A 110 13.90 -15.72 -6.51
CA ASN A 110 13.42 -16.02 -7.86
C ASN A 110 13.53 -14.80 -8.80
N ASN A 111 14.43 -13.88 -8.52
CA ASN A 111 14.64 -12.61 -9.23
C ASN A 111 13.37 -11.73 -9.36
N GLY A 112 12.30 -11.97 -8.60
CA GLY A 112 11.12 -11.13 -8.59
C GLY A 112 11.27 -9.88 -7.71
N GLY A 113 10.32 -8.96 -7.81
CA GLY A 113 10.32 -7.72 -7.03
C GLY A 113 11.60 -6.91 -7.25
N SER A 114 12.25 -6.48 -6.16
CA SER A 114 13.52 -5.74 -6.27
C SER A 114 14.69 -6.54 -6.85
N GLY A 115 14.57 -7.86 -7.00
CA GLY A 115 15.55 -8.70 -7.68
C GLY A 115 15.71 -8.34 -9.15
N CYS A 116 14.65 -7.88 -9.81
CA CYS A 116 14.68 -7.42 -11.19
C CYS A 116 15.58 -6.19 -11.39
N LEU A 117 15.79 -5.36 -10.35
CA LEU A 117 16.60 -4.15 -10.46
C LEU A 117 18.10 -4.41 -10.73
N LYS A 118 18.54 -5.66 -10.67
CA LYS A 118 19.89 -6.06 -11.07
C LYS A 118 20.07 -6.12 -12.59
N ASP A 119 18.96 -6.22 -13.35
CA ASP A 119 18.94 -6.32 -14.82
C ASP A 119 17.82 -5.39 -15.33
N LEU A 120 18.21 -4.18 -15.74
CA LEU A 120 17.26 -3.18 -16.22
C LEU A 120 16.68 -3.53 -17.60
N ASP A 121 17.36 -4.35 -18.39
CA ASP A 121 16.81 -4.87 -19.64
C ASP A 121 15.67 -5.87 -19.36
N LEU A 122 15.78 -6.66 -18.30
CA LEU A 122 14.69 -7.51 -17.82
C LEU A 122 13.47 -6.66 -17.37
N VAL A 123 13.72 -5.57 -16.63
CA VAL A 123 12.67 -4.62 -16.20
C VAL A 123 11.91 -4.10 -17.43
N GLN A 124 12.62 -3.64 -18.45
CA GLN A 124 12.01 -3.15 -19.70
C GLN A 124 11.23 -4.24 -20.43
N ARG A 125 11.79 -5.46 -20.56
CA ARG A 125 11.08 -6.58 -21.20
C ARG A 125 9.77 -6.91 -20.49
N ILE A 126 9.77 -6.94 -19.15
CA ILE A 126 8.57 -7.21 -18.36
C ILE A 126 7.51 -6.12 -18.60
N ILE A 127 7.88 -4.84 -18.50
CA ILE A 127 6.92 -3.73 -18.68
C ILE A 127 6.30 -3.76 -20.07
N ARG A 128 7.11 -3.91 -21.13
CA ARG A 128 6.62 -3.99 -22.52
C ARG A 128 5.69 -5.18 -22.72
N ALA A 129 6.03 -6.34 -22.17
CA ALA A 129 5.22 -7.55 -22.28
C ALA A 129 3.86 -7.38 -21.60
N VAL A 130 3.84 -6.83 -20.39
CA VAL A 130 2.59 -6.54 -19.66
C VAL A 130 1.76 -5.48 -20.39
N GLN A 131 2.38 -4.40 -20.87
CA GLN A 131 1.67 -3.34 -21.61
C GLN A 131 1.00 -3.86 -22.88
N ASN A 132 1.63 -4.80 -23.58
CA ASN A 132 1.07 -5.39 -24.81
C ASN A 132 -0.05 -6.40 -24.52
N ALA A 133 -0.16 -6.92 -23.30
CA ALA A 133 -1.12 -7.94 -22.90
C ALA A 133 -2.40 -7.37 -22.25
N THR A 134 -2.47 -6.06 -22.02
CA THR A 134 -3.65 -5.42 -21.42
C THR A 134 -3.96 -4.08 -22.06
N HIS A 135 -5.25 -3.71 -22.11
CA HIS A 135 -5.66 -2.36 -22.49
C HIS A 135 -5.58 -1.36 -21.34
N LEU A 136 -5.34 -1.84 -20.12
CA LEU A 136 -5.26 -1.01 -18.91
C LEU A 136 -3.93 -0.27 -18.83
N PRO A 137 -3.88 0.90 -18.17
CA PRO A 137 -2.63 1.54 -17.84
C PRO A 137 -1.71 0.63 -17.03
N VAL A 138 -0.41 0.65 -17.35
CA VAL A 138 0.61 -0.07 -16.59
C VAL A 138 1.42 0.92 -15.77
N THR A 139 1.49 0.70 -14.46
CA THR A 139 2.29 1.47 -13.52
C THR A 139 3.37 0.60 -12.89
N VAL A 140 4.37 1.21 -12.28
CA VAL A 140 5.46 0.48 -11.64
C VAL A 140 5.76 1.02 -10.26
N LYS A 141 6.08 0.13 -9.31
CA LYS A 141 6.60 0.52 -7.99
C LYS A 141 8.02 0.02 -7.83
N ILE A 142 8.98 0.95 -7.68
CA ILE A 142 10.42 0.68 -7.64
C ILE A 142 11.06 1.06 -6.30
N ARG A 143 12.33 0.67 -6.12
CA ARG A 143 13.28 1.21 -5.14
C ARG A 143 14.41 1.96 -5.86
N SER A 144 15.23 2.66 -5.09
CA SER A 144 16.39 3.43 -5.59
C SER A 144 17.49 2.58 -6.24
N GLY A 145 17.39 1.26 -6.13
CA GLY A 145 18.34 0.29 -6.66
C GLY A 145 18.37 -0.99 -5.82
N TRP A 146 19.22 -1.93 -6.25
CA TRP A 146 19.46 -3.16 -5.50
C TRP A 146 20.26 -2.91 -4.22
N ASP A 147 21.39 -2.22 -4.32
CA ASP A 147 22.29 -1.82 -3.25
C ASP A 147 22.90 -0.44 -3.57
N ASP A 148 23.83 0.02 -2.74
CA ASP A 148 24.42 1.34 -2.93
C ASP A 148 25.34 1.40 -4.17
N ALA A 149 25.91 0.29 -4.62
CA ALA A 149 26.71 0.24 -5.84
C ALA A 149 25.84 0.31 -7.12
N GLN A 150 24.59 -0.15 -7.04
CA GLN A 150 23.60 -0.12 -8.12
C GLN A 150 22.46 0.87 -7.82
N ARG A 151 22.78 1.96 -7.12
CA ARG A 151 21.84 3.00 -6.70
C ARG A 151 21.75 4.09 -7.77
N ASP A 152 20.84 3.91 -8.72
CA ASP A 152 20.52 4.90 -9.74
C ASP A 152 19.01 4.95 -10.03
N PRO A 153 18.23 5.62 -9.17
CA PRO A 153 16.78 5.67 -9.34
C PRO A 153 16.36 6.41 -10.61
N VAL A 154 17.17 7.36 -11.12
CA VAL A 154 16.88 8.10 -12.36
C VAL A 154 16.99 7.17 -13.55
N ALA A 155 18.11 6.45 -13.71
CA ALA A 155 18.26 5.51 -14.80
C ALA A 155 17.19 4.40 -14.77
N ILE A 156 16.88 3.86 -13.57
CA ILE A 156 15.80 2.86 -13.41
C ILE A 156 14.46 3.44 -13.87
N ALA A 157 14.13 4.66 -13.45
CA ALA A 157 12.86 5.31 -13.76
C ALA A 157 12.73 5.63 -15.25
N GLN A 158 13.80 6.12 -15.89
CA GLN A 158 13.84 6.37 -17.34
C GLN A 158 13.62 5.08 -18.13
N ARG A 159 14.26 3.98 -17.73
CA ARG A 159 14.06 2.65 -18.36
C ARG A 159 12.61 2.16 -18.22
N CYS A 160 11.99 2.41 -17.06
CA CYS A 160 10.57 2.07 -16.87
C CYS A 160 9.66 2.91 -17.80
N ARG A 161 9.90 4.23 -17.88
CA ARG A 161 9.13 5.14 -18.74
C ARG A 161 9.29 4.77 -20.23
N GLU A 162 10.52 4.54 -20.70
CA GLU A 162 10.82 4.12 -22.07
C GLU A 162 10.15 2.78 -22.45
N ALA A 163 9.95 1.90 -21.46
CA ALA A 163 9.26 0.64 -21.66
C ALA A 163 7.73 0.79 -21.69
N GLY A 164 7.18 1.99 -21.37
CA GLY A 164 5.77 2.30 -21.46
C GLY A 164 5.04 2.43 -20.12
N ALA A 165 5.76 2.48 -18.99
CA ALA A 165 5.12 2.78 -17.71
C ALA A 165 4.45 4.16 -17.76
N ARG A 166 3.18 4.25 -17.28
CA ARG A 166 2.35 5.45 -17.34
C ARG A 166 2.34 6.27 -16.03
N ALA A 167 2.81 5.67 -14.94
CA ALA A 167 3.10 6.33 -13.67
C ALA A 167 4.13 5.49 -12.92
N LEU A 168 4.87 6.11 -12.00
CA LEU A 168 5.93 5.46 -11.25
C LEU A 168 5.87 5.84 -9.78
N THR A 169 5.92 4.84 -8.89
CA THR A 169 6.10 5.06 -7.45
C THR A 169 7.54 4.74 -7.04
N LEU A 170 8.25 5.70 -6.46
CA LEU A 170 9.59 5.50 -5.92
C LEU A 170 9.58 5.40 -4.39
N HIS A 171 9.96 4.23 -3.85
CA HIS A 171 10.40 4.13 -2.46
C HIS A 171 11.89 4.45 -2.39
N ALA A 172 12.24 5.61 -1.87
CA ALA A 172 13.60 6.17 -1.91
C ALA A 172 14.56 5.51 -0.91
N ARG A 173 14.69 4.19 -1.02
CA ARG A 173 15.67 3.30 -0.36
C ARG A 173 16.10 2.22 -1.32
N THR A 174 17.34 1.73 -1.20
CA THR A 174 17.77 0.52 -1.90
C THR A 174 17.13 -0.74 -1.29
N ARG A 175 17.22 -1.86 -2.02
CA ARG A 175 16.76 -3.16 -1.48
C ARG A 175 17.55 -3.56 -0.24
N THR A 176 18.85 -3.35 -0.21
CA THR A 176 19.71 -3.74 0.92
C THR A 176 19.44 -2.92 2.17
N GLN A 177 19.03 -1.66 2.04
CA GLN A 177 18.60 -0.84 3.16
C GLN A 177 17.33 -1.38 3.83
N MET A 178 16.51 -2.15 3.13
CA MET A 178 15.21 -2.60 3.65
C MET A 178 14.36 -1.42 4.15
N PHE A 179 14.37 -1.19 5.46
CA PHE A 179 13.71 -0.06 6.16
C PHE A 179 14.66 0.72 7.07
N SER A 180 15.96 0.42 7.01
CA SER A 180 16.98 1.10 7.82
C SER A 180 17.30 2.49 7.29
N GLY A 181 17.78 3.37 8.15
CA GLY A 181 18.11 4.76 7.83
C GLY A 181 16.86 5.57 7.45
N LYS A 182 17.07 6.63 6.67
CA LYS A 182 16.01 7.50 6.13
C LYS A 182 15.82 7.28 4.64
N ALA A 183 14.59 7.42 4.15
CA ALA A 183 14.32 7.51 2.73
C ALA A 183 14.92 8.82 2.18
N ASN A 184 15.67 8.73 1.09
CA ASN A 184 16.30 9.91 0.49
C ASN A 184 15.34 10.62 -0.47
N TRP A 185 14.62 11.60 0.02
CA TRP A 185 13.65 12.35 -0.79
C TRP A 185 14.27 13.15 -1.94
N ASP A 186 15.57 13.52 -1.87
CA ASP A 186 16.27 14.14 -3.01
C ASP A 186 16.30 13.23 -4.24
N GLU A 187 16.26 11.91 -4.04
CA GLU A 187 16.16 10.96 -5.15
C GLU A 187 14.80 11.00 -5.81
N ILE A 188 13.74 11.23 -5.04
CA ILE A 188 12.39 11.41 -5.60
C ILE A 188 12.37 12.69 -6.43
N ALA A 189 12.92 13.80 -5.92
CA ALA A 189 13.00 15.07 -6.65
C ALA A 189 13.75 14.91 -7.98
N ARG A 190 14.91 14.25 -7.98
CA ARG A 190 15.68 13.98 -9.21
C ARG A 190 14.90 13.14 -10.23
N VAL A 191 14.12 12.16 -9.78
CA VAL A 191 13.28 11.35 -10.66
C VAL A 191 12.11 12.16 -11.20
N VAL A 192 11.51 13.05 -10.41
CA VAL A 192 10.47 13.99 -10.85
C VAL A 192 10.98 14.88 -11.96
N ASP A 193 12.18 15.46 -11.81
CA ASP A 193 12.81 16.32 -12.81
C ASP A 193 13.17 15.59 -14.11
N ALA A 194 13.41 14.28 -14.02
CA ALA A 194 13.87 13.47 -15.16
C ALA A 194 12.74 12.84 -15.99
N LEU A 195 11.49 12.85 -15.50
CA LEU A 195 10.38 12.14 -16.13
C LEU A 195 9.24 13.07 -16.56
N ASP A 196 8.56 12.70 -17.64
CA ASP A 196 7.35 13.33 -18.17
C ASP A 196 6.05 12.57 -17.80
N ILE A 197 6.13 11.61 -16.87
CA ILE A 197 4.99 10.87 -16.32
C ILE A 197 4.84 11.13 -14.81
N PRO A 198 3.64 10.94 -14.21
CA PRO A 198 3.46 11.13 -12.78
C PRO A 198 4.40 10.28 -11.94
N VAL A 199 5.12 10.93 -11.01
CA VAL A 199 5.97 10.28 -10.01
C VAL A 199 5.29 10.39 -8.65
N ILE A 200 5.07 9.25 -7.98
CA ILE A 200 4.49 9.15 -6.65
C ILE A 200 5.60 8.94 -5.63
N GLY A 201 5.71 9.85 -4.66
CA GLY A 201 6.70 9.76 -3.60
C GLY A 201 6.30 8.75 -2.52
N ASN A 202 7.25 7.91 -2.10
CA ASN A 202 7.04 6.91 -1.04
C ASN A 202 8.27 6.77 -0.13
N GLY A 203 8.03 6.58 1.16
CA GLY A 203 9.06 6.37 2.18
C GLY A 203 8.99 7.42 3.29
N ASP A 204 8.97 6.94 4.53
CA ASP A 204 8.98 7.73 5.77
C ASP A 204 7.85 8.76 5.93
N ILE A 205 6.72 8.54 5.30
CA ILE A 205 5.48 9.24 5.59
C ILE A 205 4.85 8.58 6.82
N ALA A 206 5.03 9.18 7.98
CA ALA A 206 4.50 8.73 9.27
C ALA A 206 3.35 9.59 9.79
N THR A 207 3.29 10.86 9.37
CA THR A 207 2.29 11.86 9.76
C THR A 207 1.71 12.56 8.53
N ALA A 208 0.62 13.27 8.72
CA ALA A 208 0.03 14.12 7.68
C ALA A 208 0.97 15.25 7.22
N ALA A 209 1.79 15.78 8.13
CA ALA A 209 2.78 16.80 7.82
C ALA A 209 3.87 16.29 6.88
N ASP A 210 4.25 15.01 6.99
CA ASP A 210 5.24 14.40 6.09
C ASP A 210 4.75 14.36 4.63
N VAL A 211 3.43 14.26 4.41
CA VAL A 211 2.83 14.32 3.07
C VAL A 211 3.07 15.69 2.43
N VAL A 212 2.82 16.75 3.19
CA VAL A 212 3.03 18.14 2.74
C VAL A 212 4.51 18.41 2.52
N ALA A 213 5.35 17.96 3.44
CA ALA A 213 6.80 18.09 3.35
C ALA A 213 7.36 17.36 2.12
N MET A 214 6.91 16.12 1.86
CA MET A 214 7.32 15.36 0.67
C MET A 214 6.92 16.09 -0.62
N ARG A 215 5.68 16.57 -0.71
CA ARG A 215 5.23 17.34 -1.87
C ARG A 215 6.09 18.59 -2.10
N ALA A 216 6.32 19.36 -1.04
CA ALA A 216 7.10 20.60 -1.12
C ALA A 216 8.57 20.35 -1.46
N HIS A 217 9.16 19.29 -0.92
CA HIS A 217 10.57 18.95 -1.12
C HIS A 217 10.84 18.34 -2.50
N THR A 218 9.91 17.51 -3.02
CA THR A 218 10.20 16.66 -4.18
C THR A 218 9.46 17.08 -5.45
N GLY A 219 8.42 17.88 -5.34
CA GLY A 219 7.56 18.21 -6.48
C GLY A 219 6.78 16.99 -7.04
N CYS A 220 6.73 15.85 -6.33
CA CYS A 220 6.04 14.64 -6.81
C CYS A 220 4.54 14.91 -7.07
N ALA A 221 3.96 14.11 -7.95
CA ALA A 221 2.57 14.25 -8.39
C ALA A 221 1.54 13.70 -7.38
N GLY A 222 1.99 12.86 -6.43
CA GLY A 222 1.18 12.26 -5.39
C GLY A 222 2.05 11.62 -4.31
N ALA A 223 1.46 11.23 -3.18
CA ALA A 223 2.17 10.59 -2.07
C ALA A 223 1.57 9.23 -1.72
N MET A 224 2.43 8.21 -1.57
CA MET A 224 2.02 6.87 -1.19
C MET A 224 2.36 6.59 0.27
N ILE A 225 1.31 6.35 1.07
CA ILE A 225 1.40 6.10 2.51
C ILE A 225 1.41 4.59 2.75
N ALA A 226 2.41 4.12 3.50
CA ALA A 226 2.53 2.72 3.92
C ALA A 226 2.32 2.59 5.43
N ARG A 227 3.37 2.30 6.18
CA ARG A 227 3.34 2.04 7.63
C ARG A 227 2.69 3.16 8.47
N GLY A 228 2.67 4.40 7.97
CA GLY A 228 1.98 5.53 8.63
C GLY A 228 0.47 5.34 8.76
N SER A 229 -0.13 4.45 7.92
CA SER A 229 -1.55 4.12 7.97
C SER A 229 -1.91 2.96 8.92
N PHE A 230 -0.93 2.26 9.52
CA PHE A 230 -1.16 1.13 10.41
C PHE A 230 -1.91 1.55 11.67
N GLY A 231 -3.17 1.11 11.81
CA GLY A 231 -4.07 1.52 12.89
C GLY A 231 -4.33 3.02 12.91
N ASN A 232 -4.02 3.72 11.82
CA ASN A 232 -4.12 5.16 11.67
C ASN A 232 -4.62 5.56 10.27
N PRO A 233 -5.82 5.13 9.84
CA PRO A 233 -6.36 5.56 8.56
C PRO A 233 -6.67 7.07 8.52
N TRP A 234 -6.78 7.73 9.67
CA TRP A 234 -6.99 9.18 9.79
C TRP A 234 -5.90 10.01 9.12
N ILE A 235 -4.69 9.46 8.95
CA ILE A 235 -3.58 10.12 8.27
C ILE A 235 -3.97 10.65 6.89
N PHE A 236 -4.83 9.93 6.14
CA PHE A 236 -5.30 10.38 4.84
C PHE A 236 -6.16 11.63 4.95
N ALA A 237 -7.12 11.63 5.88
CA ALA A 237 -8.01 12.76 6.10
C ALA A 237 -7.28 13.98 6.69
N GLN A 238 -6.35 13.76 7.62
CA GLN A 238 -5.48 14.80 8.17
C GLN A 238 -4.57 15.42 7.11
N ALA A 239 -3.97 14.59 6.23
CA ALA A 239 -3.17 15.07 5.11
C ALA A 239 -4.01 15.89 4.13
N ARG A 240 -5.25 15.49 3.91
CA ARG A 240 -6.21 16.22 3.06
C ARG A 240 -6.53 17.61 3.62
N ASP A 241 -6.69 17.71 4.94
CA ASP A 241 -6.90 19.01 5.60
C ASP A 241 -5.70 19.94 5.39
N LEU A 242 -4.47 19.44 5.62
CA LEU A 242 -3.24 20.24 5.41
C LEU A 242 -3.05 20.65 3.94
N LEU A 243 -3.25 19.73 3.00
CA LEU A 243 -3.12 20.00 1.57
C LEU A 243 -4.13 21.06 1.08
N ALA A 244 -5.28 21.17 1.74
CA ALA A 244 -6.31 22.16 1.47
C ALA A 244 -6.15 23.46 2.28
N GLY A 245 -5.09 23.60 3.08
CA GLY A 245 -4.87 24.77 3.95
C GLY A 245 -5.90 24.89 5.09
N ARG A 246 -6.56 23.79 5.46
CA ARG A 246 -7.53 23.77 6.56
C ARG A 246 -6.85 23.38 7.89
N PRO A 247 -7.43 23.75 9.03
CA PRO A 247 -7.03 23.21 10.32
C PRO A 247 -7.07 21.67 10.29
N VAL A 248 -6.00 21.06 10.77
CA VAL A 248 -5.93 19.59 10.86
C VAL A 248 -6.93 19.09 11.88
N ARG A 249 -7.76 18.12 11.52
CA ARG A 249 -8.62 17.42 12.46
C ARG A 249 -7.78 16.77 13.56
N PRO A 250 -8.27 16.76 14.82
CA PRO A 250 -7.52 16.16 15.92
C PRO A 250 -7.30 14.67 15.73
N ASP A 251 -6.33 14.13 16.46
CA ASP A 251 -6.18 12.68 16.55
C ASP A 251 -7.44 12.04 17.14
N PRO A 252 -7.82 10.85 16.67
CA PRO A 252 -9.04 10.19 17.13
C PRO A 252 -8.91 9.79 18.60
N ARG A 253 -9.98 9.96 19.36
CA ARG A 253 -10.10 9.45 20.72
C ARG A 253 -10.17 7.91 20.74
N PRO A 254 -9.91 7.26 21.89
CA PRO A 254 -9.97 5.80 22.00
C PRO A 254 -11.27 5.19 21.46
N GLU A 255 -12.42 5.84 21.71
CA GLU A 255 -13.73 5.38 21.23
C GLU A 255 -13.80 5.33 19.72
N GLU A 256 -13.32 6.37 19.04
CA GLU A 256 -13.31 6.45 17.58
C GLU A 256 -12.35 5.42 16.98
N ARG A 257 -11.19 5.22 17.64
CA ARG A 257 -10.19 4.20 17.21
C ARG A 257 -10.78 2.80 17.28
N PHE A 258 -11.43 2.46 18.39
CA PHE A 258 -11.99 1.12 18.59
C PHE A 258 -13.23 0.89 17.74
N ALA A 259 -14.08 1.92 17.56
CA ALA A 259 -15.18 1.84 16.61
C ALA A 259 -14.68 1.54 15.19
N THR A 260 -13.64 2.23 14.73
CA THR A 260 -13.03 1.99 13.41
C THR A 260 -12.35 0.61 13.35
N ALA A 261 -11.66 0.17 14.42
CA ALA A 261 -11.07 -1.16 14.50
C ALA A 261 -12.12 -2.28 14.37
N LEU A 262 -13.27 -2.12 15.06
CA LEU A 262 -14.38 -3.08 14.99
C LEU A 262 -15.08 -3.04 13.63
N GLU A 263 -15.22 -1.86 13.01
CA GLU A 263 -15.72 -1.78 11.63
C GLU A 263 -14.80 -2.50 10.65
N HIS A 264 -13.49 -2.27 10.75
CA HIS A 264 -12.49 -2.99 9.96
C HIS A 264 -12.58 -4.50 10.19
N ALA A 265 -12.76 -4.94 11.44
CA ALA A 265 -12.99 -6.34 11.78
C ALA A 265 -14.26 -6.91 11.13
N ARG A 266 -15.38 -6.16 11.14
CA ARG A 266 -16.63 -6.59 10.47
C ARG A 266 -16.47 -6.71 8.97
N LEU A 267 -15.70 -5.82 8.32
CA LEU A 267 -15.35 -5.93 6.91
C LEU A 267 -14.52 -7.20 6.64
N ALA A 268 -13.54 -7.51 7.51
CA ALA A 268 -12.74 -8.73 7.38
C ALA A 268 -13.62 -10.00 7.51
N LEU A 269 -14.53 -10.05 8.48
CA LEU A 269 -15.48 -11.16 8.63
C LEU A 269 -16.39 -11.31 7.39
N ARG A 270 -16.91 -10.20 6.87
CA ARG A 270 -17.78 -10.21 5.69
C ARG A 270 -17.07 -10.73 4.43
N LEU A 271 -15.82 -10.33 4.21
CA LEU A 271 -15.10 -10.59 2.95
C LEU A 271 -14.23 -11.84 3.01
N GLN A 272 -13.75 -12.23 4.19
CA GLN A 272 -12.85 -13.38 4.39
C GLN A 272 -13.51 -14.55 5.15
N GLY A 273 -14.74 -14.33 5.69
CA GLY A 273 -15.49 -15.29 6.48
C GLY A 273 -15.21 -15.20 7.99
N ASP A 274 -16.23 -15.56 8.79
CA ASP A 274 -16.12 -15.62 10.24
C ASP A 274 -15.46 -16.93 10.67
N THR A 275 -14.14 -16.93 10.65
CA THR A 275 -13.31 -18.08 11.00
C THR A 275 -12.28 -17.72 12.06
N ARG A 276 -11.81 -18.73 12.82
CA ARG A 276 -10.67 -18.56 13.72
C ARG A 276 -9.43 -18.03 12.97
N LYS A 277 -9.23 -18.45 11.70
CA LYS A 277 -8.12 -17.96 10.86
C LYS A 277 -8.21 -16.45 10.67
N THR A 278 -9.39 -15.94 10.27
CA THR A 278 -9.62 -14.50 10.08
C THR A 278 -9.31 -13.72 11.37
N ALA A 279 -9.75 -14.22 12.53
CA ALA A 279 -9.45 -13.58 13.81
C ALA A 279 -7.95 -13.54 14.12
N LEU A 280 -7.22 -14.65 13.88
CA LEU A 280 -5.78 -14.72 14.12
C LEU A 280 -4.99 -13.77 13.20
N GLU A 281 -5.34 -13.71 11.92
CA GLU A 281 -4.70 -12.84 10.95
C GLU A 281 -4.99 -11.35 11.23
N PHE A 282 -6.16 -11.04 11.80
CA PHE A 282 -6.57 -9.69 12.12
C PHE A 282 -5.95 -9.12 13.42
N ARG A 283 -5.40 -9.95 14.31
CA ARG A 283 -4.77 -9.54 15.59
C ARG A 283 -3.78 -8.38 15.41
N LYS A 284 -2.98 -8.38 14.36
CA LYS A 284 -2.02 -7.31 14.05
C LYS A 284 -2.70 -5.95 13.87
N HIS A 285 -3.84 -5.91 13.14
CA HIS A 285 -4.61 -4.68 12.93
C HIS A 285 -5.15 -4.15 14.25
N LEU A 286 -5.76 -5.01 15.07
CA LEU A 286 -6.23 -4.65 16.41
C LEU A 286 -5.10 -4.05 17.26
N GLY A 287 -3.91 -4.69 17.25
CA GLY A 287 -2.75 -4.19 17.97
C GLY A 287 -2.29 -2.81 17.50
N TRP A 288 -2.39 -2.51 16.20
CA TRP A 288 -2.02 -1.19 15.66
C TRP A 288 -3.01 -0.10 16.08
N TYR A 289 -4.31 -0.39 16.14
CA TYR A 289 -5.32 0.57 16.59
C TYR A 289 -5.16 0.99 18.06
N THR A 290 -4.45 0.21 18.89
CA THR A 290 -4.17 0.57 20.28
C THR A 290 -2.98 1.51 20.45
N LYS A 291 -2.25 1.86 19.40
CA LYS A 291 -1.05 2.70 19.50
C LYS A 291 -1.40 4.07 20.08
N GLY A 292 -0.69 4.48 21.15
CA GLY A 292 -0.89 5.78 21.81
C GLY A 292 -2.09 5.83 22.79
N VAL A 293 -2.79 4.72 23.00
CA VAL A 293 -3.87 4.60 23.98
C VAL A 293 -3.28 4.28 25.36
N PRO A 294 -3.74 4.88 26.48
CA PRO A 294 -3.31 4.52 27.82
C PRO A 294 -3.42 3.00 28.06
N GLY A 295 -2.43 2.37 28.68
CA GLY A 295 -2.40 0.92 28.89
C GLY A 295 -2.32 0.08 27.61
N ALA A 296 -1.87 0.63 26.49
CA ALA A 296 -1.79 -0.05 25.19
C ALA A 296 -1.04 -1.39 25.22
N SER A 297 -0.06 -1.56 26.11
CA SER A 297 0.72 -2.81 26.21
C SER A 297 -0.16 -3.98 26.67
N GLN A 298 -0.87 -3.79 27.80
CA GLN A 298 -1.78 -4.78 28.37
C GLN A 298 -2.97 -5.05 27.44
N LEU A 299 -3.46 -4.01 26.76
CA LEU A 299 -4.54 -4.14 25.80
C LEU A 299 -4.10 -5.00 24.60
N ARG A 300 -2.92 -4.77 24.06
CA ARG A 300 -2.37 -5.59 22.96
C ARG A 300 -2.13 -7.04 23.37
N GLU A 301 -1.62 -7.28 24.57
CA GLU A 301 -1.43 -8.64 25.07
C GLU A 301 -2.73 -9.44 25.05
N ARG A 302 -3.84 -8.85 25.52
CA ARG A 302 -5.17 -9.46 25.48
C ARG A 302 -5.68 -9.66 24.06
N LEU A 303 -5.53 -8.65 23.18
CA LEU A 303 -5.96 -8.72 21.78
C LEU A 303 -5.18 -9.76 20.96
N PHE A 304 -3.94 -10.05 21.32
CA PHE A 304 -3.15 -11.09 20.65
C PHE A 304 -3.51 -12.52 21.09
N GLN A 305 -4.37 -12.68 22.10
CA GLN A 305 -4.87 -13.98 22.55
C GLN A 305 -6.26 -14.33 21.99
N ILE A 306 -6.96 -13.41 21.33
CA ILE A 306 -8.32 -13.64 20.83
C ILE A 306 -8.35 -14.79 19.80
N GLU A 307 -9.45 -15.51 19.77
CA GLU A 307 -9.75 -16.54 18.78
C GLU A 307 -11.02 -16.22 17.97
N SER A 308 -11.71 -15.14 18.33
CA SER A 308 -12.88 -14.62 17.63
C SER A 308 -12.95 -13.09 17.71
N MET A 309 -13.65 -12.45 16.78
CA MET A 309 -13.84 -11.00 16.80
C MET A 309 -14.73 -10.52 17.93
N GLN A 310 -15.66 -11.37 18.44
CA GLN A 310 -16.48 -11.07 19.61
C GLN A 310 -15.61 -10.84 20.85
N GLN A 311 -14.51 -11.59 21.00
CA GLN A 311 -13.56 -11.36 22.09
C GLN A 311 -12.86 -10.00 21.97
N ALA A 312 -12.53 -9.54 20.77
CA ALA A 312 -11.97 -8.21 20.56
C ALA A 312 -12.97 -7.10 20.95
N GLU A 313 -14.23 -7.25 20.56
CA GLU A 313 -15.31 -6.31 20.92
C GLU A 313 -15.50 -6.24 22.45
N ALA A 314 -15.54 -7.38 23.13
CA ALA A 314 -15.62 -7.43 24.59
C ALA A 314 -14.42 -6.75 25.27
N ILE A 315 -13.19 -6.92 24.74
CA ILE A 315 -11.98 -6.29 25.27
C ILE A 315 -12.05 -4.78 25.12
N PHE A 316 -12.45 -4.26 23.97
CA PHE A 316 -12.57 -2.82 23.74
C PHE A 316 -13.71 -2.20 24.59
N THR A 317 -14.84 -2.86 24.71
CA THR A 317 -15.96 -2.41 25.56
C THR A 317 -15.53 -2.30 27.04
N ALA A 318 -14.83 -3.33 27.54
CA ALA A 318 -14.33 -3.32 28.92
C ALA A 318 -13.27 -2.23 29.16
N TYR A 319 -12.43 -1.94 28.14
CA TYR A 319 -11.46 -0.86 28.21
C TYR A 319 -12.18 0.50 28.33
N LEU A 320 -13.11 0.80 27.44
CA LEU A 320 -13.84 2.08 27.41
C LEU A 320 -14.66 2.31 28.69
N ALA A 321 -15.26 1.27 29.26
CA ALA A 321 -16.00 1.38 30.53
C ALA A 321 -15.06 1.77 31.67
N ARG A 322 -13.84 1.23 31.73
CA ARG A 322 -12.85 1.59 32.75
C ARG A 322 -12.33 3.02 32.55
N ASP A 323 -12.00 3.39 31.32
CA ASP A 323 -11.47 4.72 30.98
C ASP A 323 -12.46 5.82 31.35
N ALA A 324 -13.77 5.59 31.11
CA ALA A 324 -14.85 6.51 31.52
C ALA A 324 -14.93 6.71 33.06
N VAL A 325 -14.68 5.66 33.84
CA VAL A 325 -14.65 5.76 35.31
C VAL A 325 -13.42 6.53 35.79
N GLU A 326 -12.23 6.26 35.18
CA GLU A 326 -10.98 6.95 35.53
C GLU A 326 -11.00 8.45 35.16
N GLN A 327 -11.75 8.85 34.11
CA GLN A 327 -11.90 10.27 33.72
C GLN A 327 -12.95 11.02 34.58
N ALA A 328 -13.85 10.31 35.23
CA ALA A 328 -14.89 10.87 36.11
C ALA A 328 -14.43 11.03 37.56
N ALA A 329 -13.31 10.44 37.96
CA ALA A 329 -12.70 10.49 39.29
C ALA A 329 -11.64 11.58 39.40
#